data_398fcbe832771f08506cf4b0b7b01aec
#
_entry.id   398fcbe832771f08506cf4b0b7b01aec
#
_cell.length_a   1.000
_cell.length_b   1.000
_cell.length_c   1.000
_cell.angle_alpha   90.00
_cell.angle_beta   90.00
_cell.angle_gamma   90.00
#
_symmetry.space_group_name_H-M   'P 1'
#
loop_
_entity.id
_entity.type
_entity.pdbx_description
1 polymer ?
#
loop_
_entity_poly.entity_id
_entity_poly.type
_entity_poly.pdbx_seq_one_letter_code
_entity_poly.pdbx_strand_id
1 'polypeptide(L)'
;IKIFLLTVILCLPGCTKNIVVKENVFSTSCKEKILIFPFKNMAAVYGENVNSRCPICGKVFMTGEVAEDADNMLTEQLFILLKDRKDIQLIPASQSQGVVSDLLSEHQKRLSERDLLVETGRALKADCVLSGNIFRFRERVGGKYSVDLPASVAFDIHLIRVSDGRLLWNDHFDETQRPLSENLFRLGPFLQRKARWITANEMAVSGLKDVLKSFPVPNKPEPKQ
;
A
#
# COMPACT_ATOMS: atom_id res chain seq x y z
N ILE A 1 -38.50 68.57 -19.63
CA ILE A 1 -37.93 67.53 -20.51
C ILE A 1 -37.27 66.48 -19.59
N LYS A 2 -37.97 65.32 -19.36
CA LYS A 2 -37.44 64.22 -18.58
C LYS A 2 -36.87 63.17 -19.58
N ILE A 3 -35.55 62.91 -19.52
CA ILE A 3 -34.88 61.92 -20.32
C ILE A 3 -34.91 60.62 -19.52
N PHE A 4 -35.59 59.62 -20.05
CA PHE A 4 -35.66 58.23 -19.51
C PHE A 4 -34.50 57.49 -20.08
N LEU A 5 -33.55 57.14 -19.20
CA LEU A 5 -32.40 56.27 -19.56
C LEU A 5 -32.80 54.80 -19.44
N LEU A 6 -32.99 54.15 -20.56
CA LEU A 6 -33.36 52.76 -20.65
C LEU A 6 -32.07 51.93 -20.57
N THR A 7 -31.79 51.31 -19.43
CA THR A 7 -30.67 50.39 -19.25
C THR A 7 -31.07 48.99 -19.75
N VAL A 8 -30.52 48.60 -20.89
CA VAL A 8 -30.63 47.24 -21.41
C VAL A 8 -29.63 46.34 -20.69
N ILE A 9 -30.15 45.47 -19.83
CA ILE A 9 -29.35 44.38 -19.19
C ILE A 9 -29.22 43.25 -20.21
N LEU A 10 -28.02 43.09 -20.75
CA LEU A 10 -27.65 41.99 -21.62
C LEU A 10 -27.40 40.72 -20.77
N CYS A 11 -28.39 39.84 -20.65
CA CYS A 11 -28.21 38.51 -20.07
C CYS A 11 -27.44 37.64 -21.05
N LEU A 12 -26.15 37.45 -20.80
CA LEU A 12 -25.36 36.40 -21.47
C LEU A 12 -25.69 35.06 -20.83
N PRO A 13 -26.14 34.03 -21.62
CA PRO A 13 -26.26 32.67 -21.10
C PRO A 13 -24.86 32.09 -20.92
N GLY A 14 -24.40 32.04 -19.69
CA GLY A 14 -23.20 31.30 -19.32
C GLY A 14 -23.42 29.82 -19.55
N CYS A 15 -22.87 29.29 -20.64
CA CYS A 15 -22.69 27.82 -20.78
C CYS A 15 -21.73 27.32 -19.72
N THR A 16 -22.26 26.92 -18.57
CA THR A 16 -21.54 26.09 -17.63
C THR A 16 -21.42 24.67 -18.27
N LYS A 17 -20.31 24.44 -18.96
CA LYS A 17 -19.92 23.05 -19.26
C LYS A 17 -19.74 22.35 -17.92
N ASN A 18 -20.70 21.54 -17.52
CA ASN A 18 -20.52 20.53 -16.49
C ASN A 18 -19.39 19.61 -16.97
N ILE A 19 -18.18 19.85 -16.49
CA ILE A 19 -17.11 18.89 -16.55
C ILE A 19 -17.57 17.75 -15.62
N VAL A 20 -18.26 16.77 -16.20
CA VAL A 20 -18.42 15.47 -15.58
C VAL A 20 -16.99 14.92 -15.50
N VAL A 21 -16.36 15.11 -14.37
CA VAL A 21 -15.19 14.31 -13.99
C VAL A 21 -15.71 12.90 -13.98
N LYS A 22 -15.53 12.16 -15.10
CA LYS A 22 -15.62 10.72 -15.07
C LYS A 22 -14.61 10.30 -14.00
N GLU A 23 -15.09 10.00 -12.81
CA GLU A 23 -14.38 9.12 -11.92
C GLU A 23 -14.00 7.94 -12.80
N ASN A 24 -12.72 7.83 -13.09
CA ASN A 24 -12.18 6.62 -13.66
C ASN A 24 -12.41 5.56 -12.57
N VAL A 25 -13.58 4.95 -12.59
CA VAL A 25 -13.82 3.69 -11.93
C VAL A 25 -12.78 2.76 -12.56
N PHE A 26 -11.67 2.64 -11.88
CA PHE A 26 -10.59 1.72 -12.23
C PHE A 26 -11.25 0.34 -12.31
N SER A 27 -11.54 -0.10 -13.52
CA SER A 27 -11.87 -1.50 -13.75
C SER A 27 -10.65 -2.30 -13.34
N THR A 28 -10.63 -2.71 -12.08
CA THR A 28 -9.59 -3.53 -11.47
C THR A 28 -9.80 -4.95 -11.97
N SER A 29 -9.52 -5.15 -13.25
CA SER A 29 -9.56 -6.46 -13.88
C SER A 29 -8.27 -7.21 -13.54
N CYS A 30 -8.05 -7.50 -12.26
CA CYS A 30 -7.18 -8.60 -11.89
C CYS A 30 -7.96 -9.89 -12.09
N LYS A 31 -7.48 -10.74 -12.96
CA LYS A 31 -7.89 -12.11 -13.00
C LYS A 31 -7.37 -12.80 -11.73
N GLU A 32 -7.75 -14.01 -11.51
CA GLU A 32 -7.73 -14.70 -10.23
C GLU A 32 -6.36 -14.97 -9.59
N LYS A 33 -5.22 -14.92 -10.33
CA LYS A 33 -3.91 -15.30 -9.82
C LYS A 33 -3.05 -14.13 -9.38
N ILE A 34 -2.75 -14.08 -8.08
CA ILE A 34 -1.91 -13.03 -7.49
C ILE A 34 -0.66 -13.63 -6.87
N LEU A 35 0.51 -13.22 -7.37
CA LEU A 35 1.78 -13.53 -6.75
C LEU A 35 1.98 -12.61 -5.54
N ILE A 36 2.17 -13.19 -4.36
CA ILE A 36 2.70 -12.45 -3.20
C ILE A 36 4.21 -12.36 -3.37
N PHE A 37 4.72 -11.14 -3.52
CA PHE A 37 6.16 -10.90 -3.63
C PHE A 37 6.72 -10.56 -2.24
N PRO A 38 7.96 -10.97 -1.90
CA PRO A 38 8.54 -10.66 -0.61
C PRO A 38 8.58 -9.15 -0.33
N PHE A 39 8.28 -8.75 0.89
CA PHE A 39 8.49 -7.37 1.31
C PHE A 39 9.96 -7.00 1.21
N LYS A 40 10.23 -5.75 0.82
CA LYS A 40 11.58 -5.24 0.64
C LYS A 40 11.93 -4.23 1.74
N ASN A 41 13.07 -4.43 2.38
CA ASN A 41 13.59 -3.48 3.37
C ASN A 41 14.21 -2.26 2.68
N MET A 42 13.53 -1.11 2.76
CA MET A 42 13.97 0.13 2.13
C MET A 42 15.04 0.86 2.94
N ALA A 43 15.10 0.65 4.26
CA ALA A 43 16.17 1.20 5.08
C ALA A 43 17.52 0.54 4.76
N ALA A 44 17.54 -0.74 4.39
CA ALA A 44 18.74 -1.40 3.89
C ALA A 44 19.23 -0.83 2.54
N VAL A 45 18.33 -0.25 1.74
CA VAL A 45 18.68 0.35 0.43
C VAL A 45 19.12 1.79 0.54
N TYR A 46 18.41 2.60 1.33
CA TYR A 46 18.58 4.06 1.37
C TYR A 46 19.23 4.58 2.66
N GLY A 47 19.38 3.72 3.66
CA GLY A 47 19.81 4.11 5.01
C GLY A 47 18.64 4.42 5.93
N GLU A 48 18.94 4.56 7.23
CA GLU A 48 17.98 4.92 8.27
C GLU A 48 17.87 6.44 8.44
N ASN A 49 16.72 6.88 8.98
CA ASN A 49 16.42 8.28 9.31
C ASN A 49 16.53 9.25 8.12
N VAL A 50 16.23 8.75 6.92
CA VAL A 50 16.18 9.57 5.70
C VAL A 50 14.77 9.54 5.08
N ASN A 51 14.42 10.62 4.39
CA ASN A 51 13.19 10.65 3.59
C ASN A 51 13.43 9.88 2.29
N SER A 52 12.82 8.73 2.17
CA SER A 52 12.89 7.86 1.00
C SER A 52 11.59 7.88 0.22
N ARG A 53 11.70 7.92 -1.10
CA ARG A 53 10.55 7.85 -2.01
C ARG A 53 10.33 6.40 -2.45
N CYS A 54 9.10 5.91 -2.31
CA CYS A 54 8.73 4.62 -2.87
C CYS A 54 8.93 4.59 -4.40
N PRO A 55 9.67 3.64 -4.96
CA PRO A 55 9.94 3.57 -6.40
C PRO A 55 8.72 3.20 -7.24
N ILE A 56 7.66 2.69 -6.62
CA ILE A 56 6.45 2.23 -7.31
C ILE A 56 5.36 3.30 -7.30
N CYS A 57 4.96 3.81 -6.12
CA CYS A 57 3.87 4.79 -5.99
C CYS A 57 4.36 6.24 -5.82
N GLY A 58 5.64 6.46 -5.56
CA GLY A 58 6.22 7.79 -5.41
C GLY A 58 5.96 8.45 -4.05
N LYS A 59 5.25 7.81 -3.12
CA LYS A 59 5.02 8.35 -1.77
C LYS A 59 6.33 8.41 -0.99
N VAL A 60 6.47 9.43 -0.14
CA VAL A 60 7.65 9.64 0.70
C VAL A 60 7.38 9.14 2.10
N PHE A 61 8.34 8.39 2.64
CA PHE A 61 8.38 7.89 4.00
C PHE A 61 9.69 8.22 4.66
N MET A 62 9.67 8.42 5.97
CA MET A 62 10.90 8.45 6.75
C MET A 62 11.29 7.01 7.08
N THR A 63 12.49 6.62 6.65
CA THR A 63 13.08 5.33 6.99
C THR A 63 13.52 5.31 8.46
N GLY A 64 13.74 4.13 8.99
CA GLY A 64 14.28 3.93 10.33
C GLY A 64 14.68 2.48 10.50
N GLU A 65 15.02 2.10 11.72
CA GLU A 65 15.35 0.73 12.07
C GLU A 65 14.30 -0.26 11.53
N VAL A 66 14.75 -1.34 10.91
CA VAL A 66 13.92 -2.46 10.47
C VAL A 66 14.43 -3.71 11.16
N ALA A 67 13.62 -4.25 12.06
CA ALA A 67 13.95 -5.47 12.80
C ALA A 67 14.26 -6.64 11.86
N GLU A 68 15.15 -7.52 12.31
CA GLU A 68 15.47 -8.75 11.59
C GLU A 68 14.19 -9.57 11.32
N ASP A 69 14.12 -10.20 10.15
CA ASP A 69 12.96 -10.98 9.67
C ASP A 69 11.62 -10.23 9.54
N ALA A 70 11.59 -8.91 9.64
CA ALA A 70 10.37 -8.12 9.47
C ALA A 70 9.74 -8.29 8.07
N ASP A 71 10.57 -8.46 7.05
CA ASP A 71 10.18 -8.70 5.66
C ASP A 71 9.50 -10.06 5.49
N ASN A 72 10.07 -11.11 6.06
CA ASN A 72 9.49 -12.45 6.06
C ASN A 72 8.17 -12.47 6.85
N MET A 73 8.16 -11.86 8.04
CA MET A 73 6.97 -11.78 8.88
C MET A 73 5.82 -11.06 8.17
N LEU A 74 6.06 -9.89 7.58
CA LEU A 74 5.02 -9.13 6.85
C LEU A 74 4.54 -9.88 5.59
N THR A 75 5.45 -10.54 4.86
CA THR A 75 5.12 -11.35 3.69
C THR A 75 4.22 -12.52 4.06
N GLU A 76 4.54 -13.24 5.12
CA GLU A 76 3.74 -14.36 5.62
C GLU A 76 2.37 -13.90 6.14
N GLN A 77 2.33 -12.82 6.92
CA GLN A 77 1.08 -12.27 7.44
C GLN A 77 0.16 -11.78 6.31
N LEU A 78 0.72 -11.15 5.27
CA LEU A 78 -0.05 -10.76 4.10
C LEU A 78 -0.68 -11.98 3.41
N PHE A 79 0.10 -13.06 3.22
CA PHE A 79 -0.41 -14.30 2.66
C PHE A 79 -1.52 -14.91 3.54
N ILE A 80 -1.31 -15.00 4.85
CA ILE A 80 -2.29 -15.53 5.80
C ILE A 80 -3.61 -14.75 5.76
N LEU A 81 -3.55 -13.43 5.68
CA LEU A 81 -4.75 -12.58 5.67
C LEU A 81 -5.56 -12.70 4.37
N LEU A 82 -4.92 -13.10 3.27
CA LEU A 82 -5.56 -13.22 1.97
C LEU A 82 -5.90 -14.66 1.55
N LYS A 83 -5.30 -15.69 2.17
CA LYS A 83 -5.40 -17.10 1.73
C LYS A 83 -6.83 -17.67 1.71
N ASP A 84 -7.70 -17.17 2.59
CA ASP A 84 -9.07 -17.67 2.71
C ASP A 84 -10.06 -16.96 1.75
N ARG A 85 -9.58 -16.02 0.94
CA ARG A 85 -10.37 -15.36 -0.10
C ARG A 85 -10.63 -16.32 -1.25
N LYS A 86 -11.91 -16.50 -1.60
CA LYS A 86 -12.35 -17.42 -2.66
C LYS A 86 -12.30 -16.80 -4.07
N ASP A 87 -12.16 -15.49 -4.14
CA ASP A 87 -12.15 -14.69 -5.37
C ASP A 87 -10.76 -14.53 -5.99
N ILE A 88 -9.71 -14.97 -5.30
CA ILE A 88 -8.31 -14.92 -5.75
C ILE A 88 -7.60 -16.25 -5.51
N GLN A 89 -6.60 -16.53 -6.36
CA GLN A 89 -5.66 -17.64 -6.18
C GLN A 89 -4.29 -17.07 -5.86
N LEU A 90 -3.76 -17.38 -4.68
CA LEU A 90 -2.45 -16.88 -4.28
C LEU A 90 -1.32 -17.79 -4.75
N ILE A 91 -0.26 -17.18 -5.26
CA ILE A 91 1.04 -17.80 -5.49
C ILE A 91 1.95 -17.32 -4.35
N PRO A 92 2.50 -18.22 -3.52
CA PRO A 92 3.32 -17.83 -2.38
C PRO A 92 4.66 -17.26 -2.81
N ALA A 93 5.22 -16.37 -1.98
CA ALA A 93 6.48 -15.68 -2.23
C ALA A 93 7.67 -16.62 -2.45
N SER A 94 7.66 -17.78 -1.82
CA SER A 94 8.73 -18.81 -1.98
C SER A 94 8.94 -19.23 -3.44
N GLN A 95 7.94 -19.15 -4.30
CA GLN A 95 8.07 -19.49 -5.72
C GLN A 95 8.79 -18.42 -6.54
N SER A 96 8.95 -17.19 -6.04
CA SER A 96 9.59 -16.11 -6.77
C SER A 96 11.11 -16.12 -6.68
N GLN A 97 11.71 -16.71 -5.66
CA GLN A 97 13.14 -16.58 -5.36
C GLN A 97 14.06 -17.08 -6.50
N GLY A 98 13.80 -18.26 -7.04
CA GLY A 98 14.57 -18.80 -8.17
C GLY A 98 14.44 -17.93 -9.42
N VAL A 99 13.22 -17.53 -9.76
CA VAL A 99 12.94 -16.68 -10.92
C VAL A 99 13.62 -15.31 -10.79
N VAL A 100 13.58 -14.70 -9.62
CA VAL A 100 14.27 -13.42 -9.36
C VAL A 100 15.79 -13.55 -9.54
N SER A 101 16.38 -14.64 -9.02
CA SER A 101 17.80 -14.90 -9.18
C SER A 101 18.21 -15.01 -10.65
N ASP A 102 17.43 -15.76 -11.43
CA ASP A 102 17.68 -15.96 -12.86
C ASP A 102 17.55 -14.64 -13.63
N LEU A 103 16.46 -13.88 -13.41
CA LEU A 103 16.24 -12.58 -14.05
C LEU A 103 17.34 -11.57 -13.73
N LEU A 104 17.83 -11.52 -12.50
CA LEU A 104 18.91 -10.62 -12.10
C LEU A 104 20.26 -11.02 -12.72
N SER A 105 20.49 -12.30 -12.94
CA SER A 105 21.71 -12.81 -13.61
C SER A 105 21.69 -12.49 -15.11
N GLU A 106 20.57 -12.70 -15.79
CA GLU A 106 20.43 -12.46 -17.23
C GLU A 106 20.50 -10.98 -17.61
N HIS A 107 19.85 -10.10 -16.85
CA HIS A 107 19.75 -8.68 -17.16
C HIS A 107 20.84 -7.81 -16.56
N GLN A 108 21.90 -8.36 -15.99
CA GLN A 108 23.01 -7.62 -15.40
C GLN A 108 22.54 -6.45 -14.49
N LYS A 109 21.54 -6.64 -13.67
CA LYS A 109 20.96 -5.68 -12.72
C LYS A 109 20.35 -4.40 -13.33
N ARG A 110 19.93 -4.40 -14.59
CA ARG A 110 19.33 -3.22 -15.26
C ARG A 110 17.81 -3.12 -15.18
N LEU A 111 17.13 -4.07 -14.55
CA LEU A 111 15.69 -4.00 -14.39
C LEU A 111 15.29 -2.97 -13.34
N SER A 112 14.28 -2.15 -13.66
CA SER A 112 13.62 -1.37 -12.62
C SER A 112 12.89 -2.29 -11.64
N GLU A 113 12.59 -1.80 -10.43
CA GLU A 113 11.84 -2.60 -9.45
C GLU A 113 10.50 -3.07 -10.01
N ARG A 114 9.80 -2.19 -10.72
CA ARG A 114 8.52 -2.53 -11.36
C ARG A 114 8.69 -3.61 -12.44
N ASP A 115 9.71 -3.50 -13.28
CA ASP A 115 9.96 -4.48 -14.34
C ASP A 115 10.31 -5.85 -13.73
N LEU A 116 11.10 -5.89 -12.66
CA LEU A 116 11.41 -7.12 -11.96
C LEU A 116 10.13 -7.82 -11.44
N LEU A 117 9.21 -7.06 -10.83
CA LEU A 117 7.93 -7.59 -10.36
C LEU A 117 7.08 -8.14 -11.51
N VAL A 118 7.00 -7.41 -12.62
CA VAL A 118 6.23 -7.81 -13.81
C VAL A 118 6.82 -9.07 -14.46
N GLU A 119 8.14 -9.12 -14.67
CA GLU A 119 8.80 -10.27 -15.29
C GLU A 119 8.70 -11.52 -14.39
N THR A 120 8.87 -11.37 -13.08
CA THR A 120 8.65 -12.46 -12.11
C THR A 120 7.20 -12.96 -12.17
N GLY A 121 6.24 -12.06 -12.17
CA GLY A 121 4.83 -12.39 -12.30
C GLY A 121 4.51 -13.12 -13.61
N ARG A 122 5.12 -12.69 -14.71
CA ARG A 122 4.97 -13.31 -16.04
C ARG A 122 5.54 -14.73 -16.05
N ALA A 123 6.74 -14.93 -15.52
CA ALA A 123 7.37 -16.26 -15.44
C ALA A 123 6.52 -17.26 -14.62
N LEU A 124 5.88 -16.77 -13.55
CA LEU A 124 5.00 -17.58 -12.70
C LEU A 124 3.54 -17.63 -13.17
N LYS A 125 3.23 -17.05 -14.34
CA LYS A 125 1.87 -16.99 -14.91
C LYS A 125 0.85 -16.39 -13.95
N ALA A 126 1.26 -15.37 -13.19
CA ALA A 126 0.38 -14.57 -12.37
C ALA A 126 -0.31 -13.48 -13.22
N ASP A 127 -1.54 -13.11 -12.85
CA ASP A 127 -2.24 -11.98 -13.46
C ASP A 127 -1.82 -10.66 -12.81
N CYS A 128 -1.54 -10.71 -11.53
CA CYS A 128 -1.07 -9.57 -10.74
C CYS A 128 0.05 -9.97 -9.78
N VAL A 129 0.83 -8.98 -9.36
CA VAL A 129 1.81 -9.09 -8.28
C VAL A 129 1.42 -8.14 -7.16
N LEU A 130 1.39 -8.67 -5.94
CA LEU A 130 1.21 -7.91 -4.71
C LEU A 130 2.55 -7.82 -3.99
N SER A 131 3.14 -6.63 -3.96
CA SER A 131 4.46 -6.36 -3.36
C SER A 131 4.35 -5.32 -2.27
N GLY A 132 5.28 -5.31 -1.32
CA GLY A 132 5.36 -4.31 -0.27
C GLY A 132 6.77 -3.83 0.00
N ASN A 133 6.89 -2.62 0.53
CA ASN A 133 8.15 -2.06 1.02
C ASN A 133 8.02 -1.71 2.49
N ILE A 134 9.07 -1.97 3.27
CA ILE A 134 9.19 -1.62 4.67
C ILE A 134 10.14 -0.44 4.79
N PHE A 135 9.66 0.66 5.35
CA PHE A 135 10.48 1.85 5.58
C PHE A 135 10.94 1.94 7.04
N ARG A 136 10.18 1.37 7.96
CA ARG A 136 10.47 1.35 9.40
C ARG A 136 9.76 0.20 10.06
N PHE A 137 10.47 -0.53 10.91
CA PHE A 137 9.90 -1.61 11.73
C PHE A 137 10.68 -1.71 13.02
N ARG A 138 10.46 -0.75 13.92
CA ARG A 138 11.17 -0.64 15.19
C ARG A 138 10.33 -1.19 16.32
N GLU A 139 10.92 -2.12 17.08
CA GLU A 139 10.29 -2.66 18.26
C GLU A 139 10.28 -1.62 19.39
N ARG A 140 9.33 -1.73 20.30
CA ARG A 140 9.30 -0.94 21.51
C ARG A 140 10.43 -1.36 22.48
N VAL A 141 11.01 -0.40 23.17
CA VAL A 141 11.92 -0.66 24.29
C VAL A 141 11.18 -0.36 25.58
N GLY A 142 11.16 -1.33 26.51
CA GLY A 142 10.43 -1.22 27.78
C GLY A 142 9.24 -2.18 27.91
N GLY A 143 8.47 -1.99 28.95
CA GLY A 143 7.37 -2.89 29.34
C GLY A 143 6.03 -2.58 28.67
N LYS A 144 4.99 -3.33 29.04
CA LYS A 144 3.60 -3.14 28.55
C LYS A 144 3.00 -1.80 28.96
N TYR A 145 3.42 -1.25 30.10
CA TYR A 145 2.80 -0.07 30.72
C TYR A 145 3.74 1.13 30.79
N SER A 146 5.05 0.91 30.57
CA SER A 146 6.06 1.96 30.52
C SER A 146 7.04 1.63 29.42
N VAL A 147 7.22 2.55 28.45
CA VAL A 147 8.19 2.41 27.37
C VAL A 147 9.13 3.61 27.36
N ASP A 148 10.40 3.32 27.08
CA ASP A 148 11.42 4.32 26.81
C ASP A 148 11.40 4.71 25.33
N LEU A 149 11.12 3.75 24.46
CA LEU A 149 10.99 3.95 23.01
C LEU A 149 9.75 3.20 22.49
N PRO A 150 8.79 3.88 21.84
CA PRO A 150 7.59 3.24 21.35
C PRO A 150 7.84 2.46 20.05
N ALA A 151 7.01 1.44 19.80
CA ALA A 151 6.97 0.74 18.52
C ALA A 151 6.62 1.71 17.40
N SER A 152 7.23 1.49 16.24
CA SER A 152 7.03 2.33 15.06
C SER A 152 7.13 1.50 13.79
N VAL A 153 6.08 1.53 12.97
CA VAL A 153 5.98 0.74 11.74
C VAL A 153 5.53 1.62 10.58
N ALA A 154 6.23 1.50 9.46
CA ALA A 154 5.85 2.14 8.21
C ALA A 154 6.12 1.19 7.04
N PHE A 155 5.07 0.93 6.24
CA PHE A 155 5.15 0.13 5.03
C PHE A 155 4.12 0.59 4.00
N ASP A 156 4.33 0.24 2.75
CA ASP A 156 3.35 0.34 1.68
C ASP A 156 3.13 -1.00 0.98
N ILE A 157 2.01 -1.13 0.28
CA ILE A 157 1.66 -2.31 -0.50
C ILE A 157 1.13 -1.86 -1.86
N HIS A 158 1.45 -2.62 -2.91
CA HIS A 158 1.14 -2.32 -4.30
C HIS A 158 0.59 -3.54 -5.01
N LEU A 159 -0.53 -3.38 -5.71
CA LEU A 159 -1.06 -4.37 -6.63
C LEU A 159 -0.74 -3.93 -8.06
N ILE A 160 0.10 -4.69 -8.75
CA ILE A 160 0.58 -4.39 -10.08
C ILE A 160 0.06 -5.45 -11.04
N ARG A 161 -0.51 -5.02 -12.16
CA ARG A 161 -0.97 -5.92 -13.23
C ARG A 161 0.22 -6.37 -14.08
N VAL A 162 0.33 -7.68 -14.32
CA VAL A 162 1.47 -8.28 -15.04
C VAL A 162 1.43 -7.96 -16.54
N SER A 163 0.23 -7.85 -17.14
CA SER A 163 0.09 -7.67 -18.58
C SER A 163 0.66 -6.36 -19.13
N ASP A 164 0.61 -5.28 -18.33
CA ASP A 164 1.01 -3.92 -18.74
C ASP A 164 1.81 -3.15 -17.67
N GLY A 165 2.10 -3.76 -16.55
CA GLY A 165 2.85 -3.14 -15.45
C GLY A 165 2.12 -2.00 -14.72
N ARG A 166 0.80 -1.83 -14.92
CA ARG A 166 0.03 -0.75 -14.27
C ARG A 166 -0.16 -1.03 -12.79
N LEU A 167 0.03 0.02 -11.99
CA LEU A 167 -0.36 0.04 -10.59
C LEU A 167 -1.89 0.10 -10.52
N LEU A 168 -2.53 -0.96 -10.03
CA LEU A 168 -3.99 -1.07 -9.91
C LEU A 168 -4.50 -0.52 -8.58
N TRP A 169 -3.74 -0.76 -7.53
CA TRP A 169 -4.06 -0.32 -6.18
C TRP A 169 -2.78 -0.18 -5.37
N ASN A 170 -2.78 0.76 -4.46
CA ASN A 170 -1.77 0.89 -3.42
C ASN A 170 -2.40 1.47 -2.17
N ASP A 171 -1.88 1.06 -1.04
CA ASP A 171 -2.19 1.66 0.25
C ASP A 171 -0.97 1.55 1.17
N HIS A 172 -1.00 2.18 2.31
CA HIS A 172 0.15 2.27 3.20
C HIS A 172 -0.28 2.39 4.65
N PHE A 173 0.65 2.04 5.52
CA PHE A 173 0.55 2.23 6.96
C PHE A 173 1.80 2.97 7.45
N ASP A 174 1.63 4.01 8.25
CA ASP A 174 2.74 4.74 8.89
C ASP A 174 2.30 5.22 10.26
N GLU A 175 2.71 4.52 11.30
CA GLU A 175 2.34 4.82 12.68
C GLU A 175 3.52 4.65 13.63
N THR A 176 3.64 5.60 14.56
CA THR A 176 4.44 5.47 15.78
C THR A 176 3.49 5.56 16.95
N GLN A 177 3.51 4.59 17.85
CA GLN A 177 2.64 4.62 19.02
C GLN A 177 3.00 5.80 19.91
N ARG A 178 1.99 6.56 20.33
CA ARG A 178 2.14 7.73 21.22
C ARG A 178 1.43 7.51 22.54
N PRO A 179 1.93 8.08 23.65
CA PRO A 179 1.23 8.03 24.92
C PRO A 179 -0.10 8.78 24.85
N LEU A 180 -1.07 8.37 25.66
CA LEU A 180 -2.39 9.00 25.73
C LEU A 180 -2.32 10.49 26.10
N SER A 181 -1.35 10.87 26.93
CA SER A 181 -1.14 12.26 27.35
C SER A 181 -0.87 13.22 26.20
N GLU A 182 -0.33 12.70 25.08
CA GLU A 182 -0.02 13.52 23.90
C GLU A 182 -1.15 13.61 22.88
N ASN A 183 -2.15 12.73 22.93
CA ASN A 183 -3.19 12.70 21.91
C ASN A 183 -4.55 12.20 22.41
N LEU A 184 -5.20 13.00 23.26
CA LEU A 184 -6.53 12.71 23.80
C LEU A 184 -7.64 12.56 22.73
N PHE A 185 -7.43 13.08 21.52
CA PHE A 185 -8.39 12.97 20.43
C PHE A 185 -8.35 11.63 19.68
N ARG A 186 -7.32 10.80 19.92
CA ARG A 186 -7.19 9.45 19.33
C ARG A 186 -7.41 8.32 20.37
N LEU A 187 -8.39 8.50 21.23
CA LEU A 187 -8.76 7.51 22.24
C LEU A 187 -9.22 6.18 21.63
N GLY A 188 -9.87 6.20 20.48
CA GLY A 188 -10.43 5.00 19.84
C GLY A 188 -9.41 3.89 19.59
N PRO A 189 -8.32 4.10 18.83
CA PRO A 189 -7.30 3.09 18.61
C PRO A 189 -6.60 2.63 19.88
N PHE A 190 -6.39 3.51 20.85
CA PHE A 190 -5.76 3.17 22.12
C PHE A 190 -6.66 2.30 23.01
N LEU A 191 -7.94 2.60 23.09
CA LEU A 191 -8.92 1.78 23.84
C LEU A 191 -9.12 0.41 23.18
N GLN A 192 -9.10 0.32 21.85
CA GLN A 192 -9.12 -0.96 21.13
C GLN A 192 -7.90 -1.83 21.47
N ARG A 193 -6.75 -1.21 21.74
CA ARG A 193 -5.49 -1.86 22.16
C ARG A 193 -5.44 -2.12 23.68
N LYS A 194 -6.56 -2.03 24.40
CA LYS A 194 -6.67 -2.24 25.86
C LYS A 194 -5.72 -1.37 26.68
N ALA A 195 -5.50 -0.13 26.27
CA ALA A 195 -4.68 0.87 26.95
C ALA A 195 -3.23 0.38 27.25
N ARG A 196 -2.63 -0.41 26.35
CA ARG A 196 -1.26 -0.94 26.49
C ARG A 196 -0.36 -0.52 25.34
N TRP A 197 0.93 -0.55 25.60
CA TRP A 197 1.95 -0.45 24.55
C TRP A 197 2.03 -1.78 23.80
N ILE A 198 1.84 -1.73 22.48
CA ILE A 198 1.89 -2.90 21.62
C ILE A 198 3.29 -3.10 21.04
N THR A 199 3.58 -4.32 20.56
CA THR A 199 4.80 -4.64 19.84
C THR A 199 4.73 -4.14 18.39
N ALA A 200 5.88 -4.07 17.72
CA ALA A 200 5.92 -3.75 16.29
C ALA A 200 5.14 -4.79 15.47
N ASN A 201 5.25 -6.07 15.82
CA ASN A 201 4.49 -7.15 15.18
C ASN A 201 2.97 -6.96 15.31
N GLU A 202 2.48 -6.67 16.52
CA GLU A 202 1.05 -6.40 16.75
C GLU A 202 0.58 -5.19 15.94
N MET A 203 1.41 -4.13 15.86
CA MET A 203 1.14 -2.92 15.09
C MET A 203 1.10 -3.22 13.59
N ALA A 204 2.08 -3.96 13.06
CA ALA A 204 2.18 -4.34 11.66
C ALA A 204 0.98 -5.19 11.20
N VAL A 205 0.59 -6.20 11.99
CA VAL A 205 -0.58 -7.04 11.69
C VAL A 205 -1.87 -6.21 11.70
N SER A 206 -2.01 -5.27 12.65
CA SER A 206 -3.15 -4.34 12.66
C SER A 206 -3.14 -3.44 11.44
N GLY A 207 -1.98 -2.89 11.08
CA GLY A 207 -1.79 -2.05 9.90
C GLY A 207 -2.10 -2.78 8.59
N LEU A 208 -1.64 -4.04 8.45
CA LEU A 208 -2.00 -4.88 7.30
C LEU A 208 -3.51 -5.07 7.17
N LYS A 209 -4.20 -5.36 8.28
CA LYS A 209 -5.67 -5.50 8.29
C LYS A 209 -6.36 -4.21 7.88
N ASP A 210 -5.85 -3.06 8.32
CA ASP A 210 -6.43 -1.76 8.00
C ASP A 210 -6.24 -1.41 6.52
N VAL A 211 -5.03 -1.58 5.99
CA VAL A 211 -4.69 -1.39 4.57
C VAL A 211 -5.53 -2.32 3.68
N LEU A 212 -5.69 -3.58 4.05
CA LEU A 212 -6.46 -4.55 3.27
C LEU A 212 -7.97 -4.30 3.26
N LYS A 213 -8.51 -3.39 4.08
CA LYS A 213 -9.94 -2.98 3.98
C LYS A 213 -10.24 -2.30 2.65
N SER A 214 -9.26 -1.61 2.07
CA SER A 214 -9.37 -0.94 0.76
C SER A 214 -8.94 -1.84 -0.40
N PHE A 215 -8.49 -3.08 -0.13
CA PHE A 215 -8.01 -4.00 -1.15
C PHE A 215 -9.14 -4.37 -2.13
N PRO A 216 -8.93 -4.20 -3.45
CA PRO A 216 -9.98 -4.38 -4.44
C PRO A 216 -10.50 -5.81 -4.47
N VAL A 217 -11.81 -5.94 -4.70
CA VAL A 217 -12.47 -7.21 -5.01
C VAL A 217 -12.48 -7.35 -6.53
N PRO A 218 -12.03 -8.48 -7.10
CA PRO A 218 -12.18 -8.73 -8.52
C PRO A 218 -13.66 -8.58 -8.92
N ASN A 219 -13.94 -7.79 -9.95
CA ASN A 219 -15.31 -7.60 -10.41
C ASN A 219 -15.89 -8.95 -10.85
N LYS A 220 -16.93 -9.38 -10.16
CA LYS A 220 -17.79 -10.44 -10.64
C LYS A 220 -18.34 -9.99 -12.01
N PRO A 221 -18.19 -10.77 -13.09
CA PRO A 221 -18.77 -10.39 -14.36
C PRO A 221 -20.28 -10.16 -14.15
N GLU A 222 -20.78 -9.01 -14.60
CA GLU A 222 -22.21 -8.77 -14.60
C GLU A 222 -22.90 -9.92 -15.35
N PRO A 223 -23.98 -10.51 -14.81
CA PRO A 223 -24.74 -11.50 -15.54
C PRO A 223 -25.22 -10.84 -16.84
N LYS A 224 -24.80 -11.39 -17.98
CA LYS A 224 -25.30 -10.96 -19.29
C LYS A 224 -26.82 -11.08 -19.26
N GLN A 225 -27.50 -9.93 -19.33
CA GLN A 225 -28.95 -9.86 -19.58
C GLN A 225 -29.25 -10.32 -21.00
#